data_95ba086e73d7bb6ef9e6a36cc908ccbb
#
_entry.id   95ba086e73d7bb6ef9e6a36cc908ccbb
#
_cell.length_a   1.000
_cell.length_b   1.000
_cell.length_c   1.000
_cell.angle_alpha   90.00
_cell.angle_beta   90.00
_cell.angle_gamma   90.00
#
_symmetry.space_group_name_H-M   'P 1'
#
loop_
_entity.id
_entity.type
_entity.pdbx_description
1 polymer ?
#
loop_
_entity_poly.entity_id
_entity_poly.type
_entity_poly.pdbx_seq_one_letter_code
_entity_poly.pdbx_strand_id
1 'polypeptide(L)'
;IGEGVAQARSFPLPQVSGDYSWQNTDSDGSSQQFVDDPVPGFETFAFASDIDDKGWGVQLTQSIFSWTNWKSLDASRENAMAGQYDYEAAADSLLQRSANVYFGVLRAKDNLAFAMADEAALKRQLEQAEQRFEVGLSAITDVEEARARYDAARATTITARNVLDDAKVAVAELTGVPIEELKPVRDELPLDPPQPADAREWLQLANSSSPVILADQATVRAAEANVKAARAGHYPTIDGFVN
;
A
#
# COMPACT_ATOMS: atom_id res chain seq x y z
N ILE A 1 -8.72 -6.88 -6.88
CA ILE A 1 -9.46 -5.77 -7.53
C ILE A 1 -10.90 -6.20 -7.85
N GLY A 2 -11.18 -7.48 -8.16
CA GLY A 2 -12.52 -7.98 -8.51
C GLY A 2 -13.44 -8.37 -7.35
N GLU A 3 -12.94 -8.51 -6.12
CA GLU A 3 -13.69 -9.06 -4.97
C GLU A 3 -14.90 -8.18 -4.59
N GLY A 4 -14.74 -6.85 -4.57
CA GLY A 4 -15.85 -5.94 -4.27
C GLY A 4 -16.98 -6.00 -5.30
N VAL A 5 -16.65 -6.24 -6.57
CA VAL A 5 -17.67 -6.44 -7.63
C VAL A 5 -18.35 -7.79 -7.47
N ALA A 6 -17.61 -8.85 -7.12
CA ALA A 6 -18.15 -10.17 -6.84
C ALA A 6 -19.11 -10.12 -5.64
N GLN A 7 -18.73 -9.45 -4.56
CA GLN A 7 -19.57 -9.23 -3.40
C GLN A 7 -20.85 -8.41 -3.75
N ALA A 8 -20.71 -7.33 -4.53
CA ALA A 8 -21.88 -6.54 -4.95
C ALA A 8 -22.81 -7.34 -5.88
N ARG A 9 -22.29 -8.27 -6.67
CA ARG A 9 -23.08 -9.20 -7.49
C ARG A 9 -23.79 -10.27 -6.69
N SER A 10 -23.36 -10.56 -5.45
CA SER A 10 -24.01 -11.56 -4.61
C SER A 10 -25.33 -11.07 -4.00
N PHE A 11 -25.54 -9.76 -3.86
CA PHE A 11 -26.76 -9.21 -3.25
C PHE A 11 -28.08 -9.62 -3.92
N PRO A 12 -28.21 -9.70 -5.26
CA PRO A 12 -29.40 -10.20 -5.90
C PRO A 12 -29.52 -11.73 -5.93
N LEU A 13 -28.48 -12.47 -5.47
CA LEU A 13 -28.50 -13.92 -5.42
C LEU A 13 -29.19 -14.41 -4.16
N PRO A 14 -29.75 -15.65 -4.16
CA PRO A 14 -30.28 -16.26 -2.96
C PRO A 14 -29.24 -16.35 -1.87
N GLN A 15 -29.56 -15.85 -0.69
CA GLN A 15 -28.74 -15.95 0.52
C GLN A 15 -29.34 -17.03 1.43
N VAL A 16 -28.53 -18.02 1.78
CA VAL A 16 -28.93 -19.09 2.69
C VAL A 16 -28.20 -18.86 4.01
N SER A 17 -28.93 -18.75 5.10
CA SER A 17 -28.39 -18.71 6.46
C SER A 17 -28.95 -19.85 7.28
N GLY A 18 -28.14 -20.46 8.14
CA GLY A 18 -28.55 -21.46 9.11
C GLY A 18 -28.15 -21.00 10.48
N ASP A 19 -29.07 -21.14 11.43
CA ASP A 19 -28.84 -20.87 12.83
C ASP A 19 -29.13 -22.10 13.68
N TYR A 20 -28.37 -22.27 14.74
CA TYR A 20 -28.62 -23.22 15.79
C TYR A 20 -28.54 -22.48 17.12
N SER A 21 -29.62 -22.58 17.90
CA SER A 21 -29.70 -22.01 19.25
C SER A 21 -29.90 -23.11 20.28
N TRP A 22 -29.16 -22.99 21.36
CA TRP A 22 -29.38 -23.78 22.59
C TRP A 22 -29.46 -22.79 23.73
N GLN A 23 -30.59 -22.82 24.44
CA GLN A 23 -30.85 -21.99 25.61
C GLN A 23 -31.32 -22.88 26.74
N ASN A 24 -30.63 -22.83 27.88
CA ASN A 24 -31.09 -23.36 29.14
C ASN A 24 -31.61 -22.20 29.98
N THR A 25 -32.82 -22.32 30.47
CA THR A 25 -33.43 -21.33 31.32
C THR A 25 -33.88 -21.99 32.64
N ASP A 26 -33.12 -21.71 33.69
CA ASP A 26 -33.50 -22.07 35.06
C ASP A 26 -34.36 -20.95 35.67
N SER A 27 -35.55 -21.27 36.10
CA SER A 27 -36.37 -20.32 36.80
C SER A 27 -36.94 -20.93 38.06
N ASP A 28 -36.59 -20.34 39.19
CA ASP A 28 -37.12 -20.64 40.50
C ASP A 28 -38.09 -19.53 40.91
N GLY A 29 -39.24 -19.93 41.40
CA GLY A 29 -40.23 -18.99 41.87
C GLY A 29 -41.07 -19.54 42.99
N SER A 30 -41.73 -18.68 43.70
CA SER A 30 -42.74 -19.03 44.70
C SER A 30 -44.00 -18.26 44.45
N SER A 31 -45.13 -18.95 44.49
CA SER A 31 -46.44 -18.32 44.47
C SER A 31 -47.15 -18.55 45.83
N GLN A 32 -47.83 -17.52 46.30
CA GLN A 32 -48.67 -17.65 47.47
C GLN A 32 -50.14 -17.81 47.05
N GLN A 33 -50.76 -18.89 47.52
CA GLN A 33 -52.14 -19.17 47.23
C GLN A 33 -52.90 -19.26 48.54
N PHE A 34 -54.05 -18.59 48.59
CA PHE A 34 -54.96 -18.71 49.78
C PHE A 34 -55.66 -20.06 49.72
N VAL A 35 -55.50 -20.83 50.80
CA VAL A 35 -56.11 -22.15 50.95
C VAL A 35 -57.03 -22.09 52.14
N ASP A 36 -58.28 -22.61 52.04
CA ASP A 36 -59.31 -22.51 52.99
C ASP A 36 -59.67 -23.87 53.71
N ASP A 37 -58.74 -24.85 53.56
CA ASP A 37 -58.95 -26.20 54.16
C ASP A 37 -57.62 -26.78 54.67
N PRO A 38 -57.49 -27.23 55.90
CA PRO A 38 -58.50 -27.20 57.02
C PRO A 38 -58.45 -25.93 57.85
N VAL A 39 -57.47 -25.06 57.64
CA VAL A 39 -57.32 -23.77 58.31
C VAL A 39 -57.04 -22.70 57.22
N PRO A 40 -57.87 -21.64 57.13
CA PRO A 40 -57.66 -20.58 56.16
C PRO A 40 -56.28 -19.90 56.36
N GLY A 41 -55.53 -19.85 55.29
CA GLY A 41 -54.20 -19.26 55.31
C GLY A 41 -53.57 -19.15 53.92
N PHE A 42 -52.43 -18.45 53.81
CA PHE A 42 -51.65 -18.41 52.62
C PHE A 42 -50.58 -19.51 52.64
N GLU A 43 -50.61 -20.40 51.68
CA GLU A 43 -49.56 -21.37 51.48
C GLU A 43 -48.65 -20.93 50.38
N THR A 44 -47.32 -21.14 50.53
CA THR A 44 -46.33 -20.82 49.55
C THR A 44 -45.97 -22.10 48.77
N PHE A 45 -46.27 -22.07 47.51
CA PHE A 45 -45.85 -23.11 46.56
C PHE A 45 -44.59 -22.67 45.85
N ALA A 46 -43.50 -23.41 46.05
CA ALA A 46 -42.29 -23.25 45.29
C ALA A 46 -42.39 -24.04 43.99
N PHE A 47 -42.01 -23.46 42.90
CA PHE A 47 -41.85 -24.13 41.63
C PHE A 47 -40.44 -23.89 41.08
N ALA A 48 -39.85 -24.91 40.52
CA ALA A 48 -38.62 -24.84 39.78
C ALA A 48 -38.91 -25.33 38.35
N SER A 49 -38.46 -24.60 37.39
CA SER A 49 -38.57 -24.98 35.98
C SER A 49 -37.19 -24.87 35.33
N ASP A 50 -36.74 -25.97 34.79
CA ASP A 50 -35.55 -26.09 33.97
C ASP A 50 -36.05 -26.39 32.56
N ILE A 51 -35.81 -25.45 31.64
CA ILE A 51 -36.27 -25.52 30.27
C ILE A 51 -35.03 -25.47 29.37
N ASP A 52 -34.78 -26.60 28.68
CA ASP A 52 -33.78 -26.72 27.62
C ASP A 52 -34.47 -26.51 26.27
N ASP A 53 -34.26 -25.36 25.68
CA ASP A 53 -34.70 -25.05 24.32
C ASP A 53 -33.60 -25.26 23.34
N LYS A 54 -33.83 -26.09 22.32
CA LYS A 54 -32.94 -26.33 21.18
C LYS A 54 -33.69 -26.04 19.91
N GLY A 55 -33.21 -25.05 19.20
CA GLY A 55 -33.77 -24.65 17.91
C GLY A 55 -32.73 -24.72 16.80
N TRP A 56 -33.16 -25.07 15.62
CA TRP A 56 -32.41 -24.87 14.39
C TRP A 56 -33.33 -24.23 13.38
N GLY A 57 -32.75 -23.35 12.56
CA GLY A 57 -33.45 -22.65 11.50
C GLY A 57 -32.59 -22.63 10.24
N VAL A 58 -33.24 -22.68 9.10
CA VAL A 58 -32.62 -22.40 7.80
C VAL A 58 -33.49 -21.37 7.11
N GLN A 59 -32.90 -20.24 6.78
CA GLN A 59 -33.58 -19.16 6.11
C GLN A 59 -32.97 -18.95 4.73
N LEU A 60 -33.82 -18.87 3.71
CA LEU A 60 -33.47 -18.45 2.37
C LEU A 60 -34.06 -17.05 2.15
N THR A 61 -33.20 -16.09 1.83
CA THR A 61 -33.62 -14.73 1.49
C THR A 61 -33.08 -14.36 0.12
N GLN A 62 -33.92 -13.79 -0.74
CA GLN A 62 -33.51 -13.30 -2.06
C GLN A 62 -34.09 -11.92 -2.31
N SER A 63 -33.22 -10.96 -2.64
CA SER A 63 -33.67 -9.67 -3.13
C SER A 63 -34.06 -9.80 -4.61
N ILE A 64 -35.37 -9.71 -4.87
CA ILE A 64 -35.95 -9.84 -6.23
C ILE A 64 -35.80 -8.51 -6.96
N PHE A 65 -36.03 -7.39 -6.25
CA PHE A 65 -35.87 -6.05 -6.79
C PHE A 65 -35.37 -5.09 -5.73
N SER A 66 -34.22 -4.48 -6.00
CA SER A 66 -33.63 -3.42 -5.18
C SER A 66 -32.84 -2.45 -6.07
N TRP A 67 -33.37 -1.26 -6.28
CA TRP A 67 -32.67 -0.23 -7.05
C TRP A 67 -31.35 0.20 -6.40
N THR A 68 -31.31 0.19 -5.06
CA THR A 68 -30.11 0.46 -4.26
C THR A 68 -29.00 -0.54 -4.57
N ASN A 69 -29.31 -1.84 -4.61
CA ASN A 69 -28.32 -2.89 -4.89
C ASN A 69 -27.73 -2.73 -6.30
N TRP A 70 -28.55 -2.36 -7.29
CA TRP A 70 -28.09 -2.11 -8.65
C TRP A 70 -27.15 -0.91 -8.72
N LYS A 71 -27.47 0.19 -8.01
CA LYS A 71 -26.59 1.37 -7.98
C LYS A 71 -25.32 1.15 -7.15
N SER A 72 -25.38 0.34 -6.12
CA SER A 72 -24.20 -0.10 -5.36
C SER A 72 -23.28 -0.97 -6.23
N LEU A 73 -23.85 -1.82 -7.10
CA LEU A 73 -23.05 -2.58 -8.06
C LEU A 73 -22.34 -1.65 -9.07
N ASP A 74 -23.01 -0.61 -9.56
CA ASP A 74 -22.38 0.39 -10.42
C ASP A 74 -21.21 1.08 -9.71
N ALA A 75 -21.39 1.50 -8.44
CA ALA A 75 -20.31 2.08 -7.64
C ALA A 75 -19.13 1.11 -7.44
N SER A 76 -19.43 -0.17 -7.19
CA SER A 76 -18.40 -1.21 -7.04
C SER A 76 -17.60 -1.44 -8.33
N ARG A 77 -18.24 -1.34 -9.49
CA ARG A 77 -17.56 -1.43 -10.79
C ARG A 77 -16.61 -0.25 -11.01
N GLU A 78 -17.05 0.97 -10.70
CA GLU A 78 -16.21 2.15 -10.82
C GLU A 78 -15.03 2.11 -9.84
N ASN A 79 -15.23 1.62 -8.62
CA ASN A 79 -14.14 1.38 -7.66
C ASN A 79 -13.14 0.33 -8.17
N ALA A 80 -13.61 -0.73 -8.82
CA ALA A 80 -12.73 -1.71 -9.44
C ALA A 80 -11.91 -1.12 -10.60
N MET A 81 -12.52 -0.23 -11.39
CA MET A 81 -11.80 0.50 -12.43
C MET A 81 -10.76 1.46 -11.85
N ALA A 82 -11.09 2.19 -10.77
CA ALA A 82 -10.11 3.02 -10.06
C ALA A 82 -8.91 2.18 -9.59
N GLY A 83 -9.16 1.02 -8.95
CA GLY A 83 -8.10 0.11 -8.53
C GLY A 83 -7.25 -0.46 -9.68
N GLN A 84 -7.84 -0.61 -10.88
CA GLN A 84 -7.07 -1.00 -12.08
C GLN A 84 -6.12 0.11 -12.51
N TYR A 85 -6.59 1.35 -12.55
CA TYR A 85 -5.74 2.50 -12.88
C TYR A 85 -4.67 2.76 -11.81
N ASP A 86 -4.99 2.55 -10.52
CA ASP A 86 -4.01 2.63 -9.44
C ASP A 86 -2.88 1.61 -9.62
N TYR A 87 -3.22 0.39 -10.05
CA TYR A 87 -2.23 -0.62 -10.38
C TYR A 87 -1.32 -0.18 -11.54
N GLU A 88 -1.89 0.39 -12.60
CA GLU A 88 -1.12 0.92 -13.73
C GLU A 88 -0.20 2.08 -13.30
N ALA A 89 -0.70 3.01 -12.47
CA ALA A 89 0.09 4.09 -11.90
C ALA A 89 1.24 3.56 -11.01
N ALA A 90 0.97 2.53 -10.22
CA ALA A 90 1.99 1.88 -9.40
C ALA A 90 3.07 1.18 -10.25
N ALA A 91 2.68 0.56 -11.38
CA ALA A 91 3.63 -0.04 -12.32
C ALA A 91 4.54 1.01 -12.98
N ASP A 92 3.98 2.14 -13.40
CA ASP A 92 4.75 3.28 -13.95
C ASP A 92 5.71 3.85 -12.89
N SER A 93 5.23 4.02 -11.67
CA SER A 93 6.06 4.47 -10.53
C SER A 93 7.20 3.49 -10.22
N LEU A 94 6.93 2.18 -10.31
CA LEU A 94 7.97 1.15 -10.13
C LEU A 94 9.04 1.26 -11.22
N LEU A 95 8.64 1.46 -12.47
CA LEU A 95 9.56 1.64 -13.59
C LEU A 95 10.48 2.85 -13.36
N GLN A 96 9.89 3.99 -12.98
CA GLN A 96 10.64 5.21 -12.68
C GLN A 96 11.61 5.02 -11.49
N ARG A 97 11.14 4.38 -10.40
CA ARG A 97 12.01 4.07 -9.24
C ARG A 97 13.15 3.15 -9.64
N SER A 98 12.87 2.13 -10.43
CA SER A 98 13.89 1.19 -10.90
C SER A 98 14.99 1.90 -11.71
N ALA A 99 14.60 2.82 -12.61
CA ALA A 99 15.55 3.62 -13.36
C ALA A 99 16.38 4.53 -12.44
N ASN A 100 15.74 5.22 -11.49
CA ASN A 100 16.44 6.10 -10.56
C ASN A 100 17.46 5.36 -9.68
N VAL A 101 17.10 4.20 -9.16
CA VAL A 101 17.99 3.38 -8.33
C VAL A 101 19.15 2.84 -9.17
N TYR A 102 18.89 2.36 -10.39
CA TYR A 102 19.91 1.90 -11.33
C TYR A 102 20.94 3.00 -11.63
N PHE A 103 20.48 4.18 -12.05
CA PHE A 103 21.37 5.32 -12.33
C PHE A 103 22.05 5.84 -11.07
N GLY A 104 21.39 5.70 -9.90
CA GLY A 104 21.98 6.02 -8.60
C GLY A 104 23.25 5.23 -8.32
N VAL A 105 23.24 3.91 -8.56
CA VAL A 105 24.43 3.05 -8.39
C VAL A 105 25.53 3.41 -9.39
N LEU A 106 25.18 3.63 -10.64
CA LEU A 106 26.19 3.99 -11.65
C LEU A 106 26.89 5.31 -11.30
N ARG A 107 26.10 6.33 -10.92
CA ARG A 107 26.64 7.61 -10.46
C ARG A 107 27.52 7.47 -9.21
N ALA A 108 27.12 6.64 -8.24
CA ALA A 108 27.91 6.40 -7.03
C ALA A 108 29.23 5.67 -7.37
N LYS A 109 29.22 4.73 -8.32
CA LYS A 109 30.41 4.03 -8.83
C LYS A 109 31.38 5.01 -9.50
N ASP A 110 30.88 5.90 -10.36
CA ASP A 110 31.70 6.90 -11.02
C ASP A 110 32.29 7.91 -10.02
N ASN A 111 31.49 8.35 -9.05
CA ASN A 111 31.96 9.24 -7.99
C ASN A 111 33.05 8.61 -7.13
N LEU A 112 32.94 7.32 -6.81
CA LEU A 112 33.99 6.59 -6.10
C LEU A 112 35.25 6.50 -6.95
N ALA A 113 35.15 6.18 -8.24
CA ALA A 113 36.30 6.14 -9.13
C ALA A 113 37.01 7.49 -9.22
N PHE A 114 36.25 8.57 -9.29
CA PHE A 114 36.76 9.95 -9.27
C PHE A 114 37.48 10.26 -7.93
N ALA A 115 36.83 9.97 -6.80
CA ALA A 115 37.41 10.20 -5.47
C ALA A 115 38.73 9.41 -5.26
N MET A 116 38.80 8.16 -5.73
CA MET A 116 40.02 7.35 -5.68
C MET A 116 41.14 7.92 -6.55
N ALA A 117 40.79 8.44 -7.73
CA ALA A 117 41.77 9.08 -8.61
C ALA A 117 42.33 10.39 -8.01
N ASP A 118 41.48 11.18 -7.36
CA ASP A 118 41.85 12.42 -6.65
C ASP A 118 42.74 12.11 -5.44
N GLU A 119 42.35 11.15 -4.61
CA GLU A 119 43.16 10.67 -3.49
C GLU A 119 44.58 10.23 -3.95
N ALA A 120 44.63 9.46 -5.05
CA ALA A 120 45.90 9.02 -5.62
C ALA A 120 46.76 10.18 -6.14
N ALA A 121 46.14 11.22 -6.70
CA ALA A 121 46.83 12.42 -7.17
C ALA A 121 47.38 13.23 -5.99
N LEU A 122 46.55 13.45 -4.95
CA LEU A 122 46.96 14.19 -3.75
C LEU A 122 48.03 13.46 -2.92
N LYS A 123 47.97 12.12 -2.90
CA LYS A 123 49.03 11.31 -2.32
C LYS A 123 50.39 11.55 -2.99
N ARG A 124 50.44 11.58 -4.34
CA ARG A 124 51.66 11.88 -5.10
C ARG A 124 52.15 13.31 -4.83
N GLN A 125 51.23 14.27 -4.65
CA GLN A 125 51.60 15.65 -4.29
C GLN A 125 52.26 15.71 -2.89
N LEU A 126 51.70 14.97 -1.92
CA LEU A 126 52.29 14.86 -0.58
C LEU A 126 53.69 14.24 -0.65
N GLU A 127 53.84 13.12 -1.33
CA GLU A 127 55.16 12.46 -1.52
C GLU A 127 56.19 13.41 -2.15
N GLN A 128 55.78 14.21 -3.14
CA GLN A 128 56.61 15.23 -3.76
C GLN A 128 56.98 16.37 -2.79
N ALA A 129 56.04 16.84 -1.96
CA ALA A 129 56.26 17.88 -0.98
C ALA A 129 57.28 17.40 0.09
N GLU A 130 57.13 16.16 0.57
CA GLU A 130 58.03 15.53 1.54
C GLU A 130 59.45 15.41 0.94
N GLN A 131 59.63 14.94 -0.27
CA GLN A 131 60.94 14.87 -0.96
C GLN A 131 61.59 16.24 -1.12
N ARG A 132 60.80 17.27 -1.50
CA ARG A 132 61.33 18.65 -1.64
C ARG A 132 61.75 19.24 -0.31
N PHE A 133 61.05 18.94 0.79
CA PHE A 133 61.38 19.35 2.14
C PHE A 133 62.70 18.66 2.61
N GLU A 134 62.86 17.35 2.39
CA GLU A 134 64.03 16.58 2.77
C GLU A 134 65.32 17.17 2.16
N VAL A 135 65.25 17.70 0.94
CA VAL A 135 66.40 18.34 0.27
C VAL A 135 66.47 19.86 0.50
N GLY A 136 65.65 20.40 1.38
CA GLY A 136 65.67 21.81 1.77
C GLY A 136 65.08 22.79 0.74
N LEU A 137 64.28 22.30 -0.21
CA LEU A 137 63.67 23.11 -1.29
C LEU A 137 62.23 23.60 -0.99
N SER A 138 61.62 23.20 0.14
CA SER A 138 60.30 23.68 0.58
C SER A 138 60.21 23.78 2.07
N ALA A 139 59.18 24.51 2.57
CA ALA A 139 58.92 24.67 3.98
C ALA A 139 58.11 23.47 4.54
N ILE A 140 58.24 23.21 5.84
CA ILE A 140 57.43 22.17 6.51
C ILE A 140 55.91 22.45 6.41
N THR A 141 55.53 23.70 6.34
CA THR A 141 54.13 24.12 6.13
C THR A 141 53.54 23.60 4.85
N ASP A 142 54.34 23.51 3.79
CA ASP A 142 53.91 22.96 2.49
C ASP A 142 53.62 21.46 2.60
N VAL A 143 54.41 20.74 3.37
CA VAL A 143 54.18 19.31 3.63
C VAL A 143 52.90 19.09 4.43
N GLU A 144 52.69 19.90 5.50
CA GLU A 144 51.51 19.78 6.34
C GLU A 144 50.23 20.17 5.58
N GLU A 145 50.32 21.16 4.71
CA GLU A 145 49.18 21.51 3.82
C GLU A 145 48.87 20.37 2.81
N ALA A 146 49.89 19.79 2.20
CA ALA A 146 49.71 18.66 1.29
C ALA A 146 49.14 17.44 2.02
N ARG A 147 49.56 17.18 3.24
CA ARG A 147 49.05 16.11 4.10
C ARG A 147 47.59 16.34 4.44
N ALA A 148 47.20 17.53 4.87
CA ALA A 148 45.82 17.86 5.17
C ALA A 148 44.89 17.66 3.96
N ARG A 149 45.36 18.03 2.77
CA ARG A 149 44.61 17.80 1.52
C ARG A 149 44.46 16.29 1.20
N TYR A 150 45.53 15.52 1.34
CA TYR A 150 45.47 14.07 1.16
C TYR A 150 44.52 13.39 2.16
N ASP A 151 44.58 13.75 3.43
CA ASP A 151 43.70 13.19 4.46
C ASP A 151 42.25 13.54 4.22
N ALA A 152 41.96 14.76 3.72
CA ALA A 152 40.61 15.17 3.32
C ALA A 152 40.11 14.34 2.12
N ALA A 153 40.95 14.11 1.12
CA ALA A 153 40.59 13.26 -0.04
C ALA A 153 40.33 11.80 0.36
N ARG A 154 41.13 11.28 1.27
CA ARG A 154 40.93 9.94 1.83
C ARG A 154 39.60 9.81 2.56
N ALA A 155 39.17 10.81 3.33
CA ALA A 155 37.87 10.86 3.97
C ALA A 155 36.75 10.89 2.91
N THR A 156 36.94 11.66 1.83
CA THR A 156 36.00 11.73 0.70
C THR A 156 35.86 10.35 0.00
N THR A 157 36.95 9.62 -0.20
CA THR A 157 36.90 8.27 -0.79
C THR A 157 36.14 7.29 0.11
N ILE A 158 36.31 7.36 1.43
CA ILE A 158 35.56 6.52 2.39
C ILE A 158 34.06 6.84 2.27
N THR A 159 33.69 8.12 2.25
CA THR A 159 32.29 8.55 2.10
C THR A 159 31.71 8.08 0.77
N ALA A 160 32.43 8.24 -0.34
CA ALA A 160 32.00 7.79 -1.66
C ALA A 160 31.78 6.26 -1.72
N ARG A 161 32.59 5.48 -1.00
CA ARG A 161 32.42 4.03 -0.88
C ARG A 161 31.13 3.69 -0.14
N ASN A 162 30.87 4.33 0.99
CA ASN A 162 29.63 4.12 1.74
C ASN A 162 28.40 4.49 0.89
N VAL A 163 28.45 5.59 0.14
CA VAL A 163 27.36 5.99 -0.78
C VAL A 163 27.10 4.93 -1.85
N LEU A 164 28.17 4.28 -2.37
CA LEU A 164 28.01 3.17 -3.32
C LEU A 164 27.36 1.95 -2.67
N ASP A 165 27.77 1.62 -1.45
CA ASP A 165 27.19 0.49 -0.72
C ASP A 165 25.71 0.75 -0.39
N ASP A 166 25.35 1.95 0.04
CA ASP A 166 23.96 2.36 0.26
C ASP A 166 23.13 2.29 -1.03
N ALA A 167 23.70 2.74 -2.15
CA ALA A 167 23.01 2.65 -3.44
C ALA A 167 22.77 1.20 -3.90
N LYS A 168 23.69 0.27 -3.60
CA LYS A 168 23.48 -1.17 -3.85
C LYS A 168 22.37 -1.76 -2.97
N VAL A 169 22.31 -1.35 -1.71
CA VAL A 169 21.21 -1.76 -0.79
C VAL A 169 19.87 -1.30 -1.33
N ALA A 170 19.76 -0.07 -1.84
CA ALA A 170 18.52 0.43 -2.44
C ALA A 170 18.05 -0.41 -3.66
N VAL A 171 18.99 -0.96 -4.45
CA VAL A 171 18.63 -1.92 -5.53
C VAL A 171 18.13 -3.23 -4.94
N ALA A 172 18.80 -3.74 -3.89
CA ALA A 172 18.40 -4.98 -3.23
C ALA A 172 17.00 -4.87 -2.58
N GLU A 173 16.68 -3.72 -1.99
CA GLU A 173 15.33 -3.44 -1.46
C GLU A 173 14.25 -3.48 -2.55
N LEU A 174 14.58 -2.98 -3.73
CA LEU A 174 13.62 -2.95 -4.85
C LEU A 174 13.43 -4.32 -5.50
N THR A 175 14.51 -5.10 -5.63
CA THR A 175 14.53 -6.37 -6.37
C THR A 175 14.37 -7.60 -5.48
N GLY A 176 14.57 -7.45 -4.16
CA GLY A 176 14.63 -8.56 -3.22
C GLY A 176 15.91 -9.42 -3.31
N VAL A 177 16.85 -9.03 -4.17
CA VAL A 177 18.10 -9.80 -4.41
C VAL A 177 19.31 -8.87 -4.28
N PRO A 178 20.35 -9.24 -3.49
CA PRO A 178 21.59 -8.48 -3.44
C PRO A 178 22.26 -8.46 -4.81
N ILE A 179 22.69 -7.29 -5.27
CA ILE A 179 23.36 -7.12 -6.55
C ILE A 179 24.81 -6.73 -6.31
N GLU A 180 25.73 -7.51 -6.82
CA GLU A 180 27.15 -7.22 -6.73
C GLU A 180 27.60 -6.27 -7.83
N GLU A 181 27.12 -6.46 -9.07
CA GLU A 181 27.51 -5.68 -10.23
C GLU A 181 26.35 -5.41 -11.17
N LEU A 182 26.24 -4.15 -11.62
CA LEU A 182 25.28 -3.71 -12.64
C LEU A 182 25.98 -3.51 -13.97
N LYS A 183 25.29 -3.84 -15.07
CA LYS A 183 25.78 -3.53 -16.41
C LYS A 183 25.91 -2.01 -16.57
N PRO A 184 27.01 -1.53 -17.18
CA PRO A 184 27.16 -0.11 -17.48
C PRO A 184 26.14 0.32 -18.55
N VAL A 185 25.87 1.61 -18.62
CA VAL A 185 25.12 2.21 -19.73
C VAL A 185 25.95 2.09 -21.00
N ARG A 186 25.28 1.97 -22.15
CA ARG A 186 25.96 2.00 -23.47
C ARG A 186 26.59 3.38 -23.68
N ASP A 187 27.74 3.41 -24.30
CA ASP A 187 28.47 4.66 -24.56
C ASP A 187 27.67 5.63 -25.47
N GLU A 188 26.84 5.07 -26.36
CA GLU A 188 25.94 5.85 -27.23
C GLU A 188 24.48 5.65 -26.76
N LEU A 189 23.97 6.60 -26.00
CA LEU A 189 22.54 6.71 -25.69
C LEU A 189 21.91 7.65 -26.72
N PRO A 190 20.89 7.19 -27.47
CA PRO A 190 20.10 8.11 -28.30
C PRO A 190 19.35 9.07 -27.39
N LEU A 191 19.75 10.33 -27.39
CA LEU A 191 19.09 11.41 -26.64
C LEU A 191 18.09 12.12 -27.55
N ASP A 192 17.10 11.37 -28.06
CA ASP A 192 16.04 11.95 -28.86
C ASP A 192 15.16 12.84 -27.98
N PRO A 193 14.79 14.03 -28.44
CA PRO A 193 13.86 14.89 -27.70
C PRO A 193 12.49 14.21 -27.57
N PRO A 194 11.79 14.43 -26.46
CA PRO A 194 10.48 13.82 -26.26
C PRO A 194 9.48 14.27 -27.34
N GLN A 195 8.67 13.34 -27.79
CA GLN A 195 7.59 13.60 -28.74
C GLN A 195 6.24 13.41 -28.01
N PRO A 196 5.30 14.36 -28.14
CA PRO A 196 5.35 15.62 -28.88
C PRO A 196 6.25 16.69 -28.25
N ALA A 197 6.71 17.66 -29.05
CA ALA A 197 7.60 18.73 -28.58
C ALA A 197 6.85 19.84 -27.80
N ASP A 198 5.53 19.99 -27.99
CA ASP A 198 4.71 21.00 -27.32
C ASP A 198 4.19 20.51 -25.97
N ALA A 199 4.46 21.25 -24.90
CA ALA A 199 3.97 20.98 -23.56
C ALA A 199 2.44 20.93 -23.46
N ARG A 200 1.72 21.65 -24.32
CA ARG A 200 0.24 21.62 -24.34
C ARG A 200 -0.29 20.29 -24.81
N GLU A 201 0.36 19.64 -25.76
CA GLU A 201 0.01 18.32 -26.24
C GLU A 201 0.22 17.27 -25.14
N TRP A 202 1.29 17.41 -24.33
CA TRP A 202 1.51 16.56 -23.15
C TRP A 202 0.42 16.73 -22.10
N LEU A 203 -0.09 17.97 -21.87
CA LEU A 203 -1.21 18.20 -20.94
C LEU A 203 -2.50 17.53 -21.44
N GLN A 204 -2.78 17.58 -22.74
CA GLN A 204 -3.95 16.91 -23.31
C GLN A 204 -3.80 15.39 -23.20
N LEU A 205 -2.63 14.86 -23.51
CA LEU A 205 -2.34 13.43 -23.39
C LEU A 205 -2.44 12.97 -21.94
N ALA A 206 -1.89 13.72 -20.99
CA ALA A 206 -1.99 13.41 -19.56
C ALA A 206 -3.45 13.32 -19.08
N ASN A 207 -4.29 14.27 -19.47
CA ASN A 207 -5.72 14.28 -19.11
C ASN A 207 -6.50 13.07 -19.63
N SER A 208 -6.07 12.51 -20.76
CA SER A 208 -6.76 11.39 -21.41
C SER A 208 -6.17 10.01 -21.11
N SER A 209 -4.90 9.94 -20.71
CA SER A 209 -4.18 8.67 -20.59
C SER A 209 -3.39 8.49 -19.30
N SER A 210 -3.28 9.52 -18.43
CA SER A 210 -2.59 9.35 -17.14
C SER A 210 -3.39 8.43 -16.23
N PRO A 211 -2.82 7.30 -15.78
CA PRO A 211 -3.54 6.37 -14.91
C PRO A 211 -4.00 7.02 -13.59
N VAL A 212 -3.21 7.95 -13.03
CA VAL A 212 -3.57 8.69 -11.80
C VAL A 212 -4.85 9.50 -12.02
N ILE A 213 -4.93 10.26 -13.12
CA ILE A 213 -6.11 11.07 -13.44
C ILE A 213 -7.33 10.19 -13.73
N LEU A 214 -7.12 9.06 -14.42
CA LEU A 214 -8.18 8.11 -14.72
C LEU A 214 -8.70 7.41 -13.46
N ALA A 215 -7.84 7.12 -12.48
CA ALA A 215 -8.21 6.59 -11.18
C ALA A 215 -9.09 7.58 -10.40
N ASP A 216 -8.67 8.85 -10.33
CA ASP A 216 -9.45 9.90 -9.68
C ASP A 216 -10.82 10.11 -10.34
N GLN A 217 -10.86 10.11 -11.66
CA GLN A 217 -12.14 10.19 -12.40
C GLN A 217 -13.06 9.00 -12.12
N ALA A 218 -12.52 7.79 -12.04
CA ALA A 218 -13.29 6.60 -11.67
C ALA A 218 -13.80 6.69 -10.23
N THR A 219 -13.00 7.21 -9.31
CA THR A 219 -13.40 7.47 -7.93
C THR A 219 -14.55 8.48 -7.84
N VAL A 220 -14.49 9.56 -8.63
CA VAL A 220 -15.62 10.53 -8.73
C VAL A 220 -16.87 9.84 -9.23
N ARG A 221 -16.78 9.02 -10.30
CA ARG A 221 -17.95 8.27 -10.82
C ARG A 221 -18.51 7.28 -9.80
N ALA A 222 -17.62 6.63 -9.00
CA ALA A 222 -18.05 5.76 -7.91
C ALA A 222 -18.82 6.55 -6.82
N ALA A 223 -18.34 7.73 -6.47
CA ALA A 223 -19.03 8.62 -5.51
C ALA A 223 -20.39 9.07 -6.04
N GLU A 224 -20.49 9.44 -7.32
CA GLU A 224 -21.77 9.77 -7.96
C GLU A 224 -22.75 8.58 -7.97
N ALA A 225 -22.24 7.37 -8.23
CA ALA A 225 -23.06 6.16 -8.17
C ALA A 225 -23.55 5.88 -6.74
N ASN A 226 -22.71 6.13 -5.72
CA ASN A 226 -23.11 6.04 -4.31
C ASN A 226 -24.21 7.05 -3.95
N VAL A 227 -24.12 8.28 -4.43
CA VAL A 227 -25.21 9.26 -4.28
C VAL A 227 -26.52 8.75 -4.91
N LYS A 228 -26.45 8.14 -6.12
CA LYS A 228 -27.61 7.53 -6.77
C LYS A 228 -28.14 6.33 -5.96
N ALA A 229 -27.27 5.51 -5.38
CA ALA A 229 -27.64 4.40 -4.50
C ALA A 229 -28.36 4.89 -3.23
N ALA A 230 -27.85 5.95 -2.60
CA ALA A 230 -28.49 6.56 -1.42
C ALA A 230 -29.88 7.12 -1.75
N ARG A 231 -30.03 7.81 -2.90
CA ARG A 231 -31.34 8.28 -3.39
C ARG A 231 -32.30 7.13 -3.73
N ALA A 232 -31.75 6.01 -4.16
CA ALA A 232 -32.52 4.81 -4.48
C ALA A 232 -33.20 4.17 -3.25
N GLY A 233 -32.75 4.48 -2.04
CA GLY A 233 -33.40 4.07 -0.79
C GLY A 233 -34.82 4.61 -0.62
N HIS A 234 -35.24 5.60 -1.42
CA HIS A 234 -36.64 6.06 -1.45
C HIS A 234 -37.57 5.18 -2.33
N TYR A 235 -36.99 4.25 -3.12
CA TYR A 235 -37.78 3.33 -3.93
C TYR A 235 -38.11 2.05 -3.16
N PRO A 236 -39.24 1.39 -3.46
CA PRO A 236 -39.62 0.14 -2.84
C PRO A 236 -38.62 -0.97 -3.18
N THR A 237 -38.38 -1.87 -2.23
CA THR A 237 -37.67 -3.14 -2.43
C THR A 237 -38.66 -4.29 -2.43
N ILE A 238 -38.35 -5.36 -3.15
CA ILE A 238 -39.12 -6.60 -3.18
C ILE A 238 -38.17 -7.73 -2.81
N ASP A 239 -38.42 -8.34 -1.66
CA ASP A 239 -37.62 -9.45 -1.16
C ASP A 239 -38.51 -10.68 -0.98
N GLY A 240 -38.02 -11.84 -1.39
CA GLY A 240 -38.61 -13.15 -1.14
C GLY A 240 -37.87 -13.84 0.00
N PHE A 241 -38.61 -14.51 0.91
CA PHE A 241 -38.02 -15.29 1.96
C PHE A 241 -38.78 -16.62 2.17
N VAL A 242 -38.05 -17.64 2.57
CA VAL A 242 -38.57 -18.96 2.98
C VAL A 242 -37.85 -19.33 4.27
N ASN A 243 -38.64 -19.71 5.28
CA ASN A 243 -38.14 -20.15 6.60
C ASN A 243 -38.40 -21.64 6.76
#